data_f8cbbd7337029adb82c8e0491845632f
#
_entry.id   f8cbbd7337029adb82c8e0491845632f
#
_cell.length_a   1.000
_cell.length_b   1.000
_cell.length_c   1.000
_cell.angle_alpha   90.00
_cell.angle_beta   90.00
_cell.angle_gamma   90.00
#
_symmetry.space_group_name_H-M   'P 1'
#
loop_
_entity.id
_entity.type
_entity.pdbx_description
1 polymer ?
#
loop_
_entity_poly.entity_id
_entity_poly.type
_entity_poly.pdbx_seq_one_letter_code
_entity_poly.pdbx_strand_id
1 'polypeptide(L)'
;SRIDIGVDPASKDFPALAGVAQNLGLPGWSITGLNDLLTHIETSPDAYGEAERIFLMLDFQDFLTSAPATPNVAPKDWLRPSPSDLAARFLSLSALSDSLATIVGQHARFSETMTETGFHPWGEAAATIKSAGQFVLFSQKMASTVATHRALPRSFQKPGGGYTAPMAAFWQFLNRARETRQPLVVAIPPYHADYLDLLDRMGFWPAFEDWKRWLSQQVDAARRAGAPVVLWDFAGFNPWTTEQVPEPGERGVRMRWYFEPSHFTPALGDLMIGYALEAAPEATTTDLGNRL
;
A
#
# COMPACT_ATOMS: atom_id res chain seq x y z
N SER A 1 0.57 -2.79 -3.55
CA SER A 1 0.77 -2.04 -2.31
C SER A 1 1.42 -0.70 -2.60
N ARG A 2 1.09 0.36 -1.84
CA ARG A 2 1.69 1.70 -2.01
C ARG A 2 2.86 1.91 -1.07
N ILE A 3 2.98 1.06 -0.08
CA ILE A 3 4.03 1.13 0.93
C ILE A 3 5.36 0.56 0.41
N ASP A 4 5.31 -0.36 -0.55
CA ASP A 4 6.49 -1.01 -1.14
C ASP A 4 7.51 -0.03 -1.70
N ILE A 5 7.05 1.04 -2.36
CA ILE A 5 7.88 2.10 -2.94
C ILE A 5 7.83 3.42 -2.18
N GLY A 6 6.88 3.58 -1.28
CA GLY A 6 6.66 4.82 -0.51
C GLY A 6 7.28 4.81 0.88
N VAL A 7 7.84 3.70 1.35
CA VAL A 7 8.47 3.60 2.67
C VAL A 7 9.80 2.89 2.56
N ASP A 8 10.87 3.59 2.86
CA ASP A 8 12.23 3.04 2.92
C ASP A 8 12.72 3.01 4.37
N PRO A 9 12.69 1.84 5.05
CA PRO A 9 13.18 1.74 6.43
C PRO A 9 14.67 2.05 6.61
N ALA A 10 15.45 2.06 5.52
CA ALA A 10 16.86 2.45 5.51
C ALA A 10 17.07 3.94 5.18
N SER A 11 16.01 4.71 4.98
CA SER A 11 16.11 6.16 4.78
C SER A 11 16.73 6.84 5.99
N LYS A 12 17.61 7.81 5.75
CA LYS A 12 18.24 8.61 6.83
C LYS A 12 17.21 9.44 7.63
N ASP A 13 16.07 9.73 7.04
CA ASP A 13 15.00 10.53 7.61
C ASP A 13 13.87 9.65 8.19
N PHE A 14 14.04 8.30 8.13
CA PHE A 14 13.07 7.36 8.70
C PHE A 14 12.94 7.56 10.21
N PRO A 15 11.70 7.62 10.76
CA PRO A 15 11.49 7.95 12.15
C PRO A 15 12.19 6.99 13.12
N ALA A 16 13.03 7.52 14.01
CA ALA A 16 13.77 6.73 15.00
C ALA A 16 12.85 5.92 15.94
N LEU A 17 11.64 6.44 16.21
CA LEU A 17 10.63 5.74 17.02
C LEU A 17 10.07 4.47 16.36
N ALA A 18 10.29 4.29 15.06
CA ALA A 18 9.92 3.05 14.38
C ALA A 18 10.83 1.87 14.74
N GLY A 19 12.04 2.15 15.29
CA GLY A 19 13.02 1.12 15.61
C GLY A 19 13.53 0.40 14.36
N VAL A 20 13.82 -0.90 14.49
CA VAL A 20 14.14 -1.76 13.33
C VAL A 20 12.83 -2.06 12.59
N ALA A 21 12.74 -1.67 11.35
CA ALA A 21 11.54 -1.83 10.55
C ALA A 21 11.81 -2.65 9.29
N GLN A 22 10.79 -3.40 8.85
CA GLN A 22 10.79 -4.16 7.61
C GLN A 22 9.58 -3.73 6.77
N ASN A 23 9.80 -3.39 5.51
CA ASN A 23 8.74 -3.15 4.56
C ASN A 23 8.30 -4.47 3.92
N LEU A 24 7.08 -4.89 4.20
CA LEU A 24 6.47 -6.11 3.68
C LEU A 24 5.47 -5.82 2.54
N GLY A 25 5.46 -4.60 2.03
CA GLY A 25 4.68 -4.25 0.86
C GLY A 25 5.19 -5.00 -0.37
N LEU A 26 4.27 -5.54 -1.16
CA LEU A 26 4.59 -6.22 -2.41
C LEU A 26 3.77 -5.61 -3.55
N PRO A 27 4.39 -5.37 -4.73
CA PRO A 27 3.69 -4.81 -5.88
C PRO A 27 2.47 -5.64 -6.27
N GLY A 28 1.32 -4.99 -6.43
CA GLY A 28 0.09 -5.64 -6.86
C GLY A 28 -0.60 -6.53 -5.81
N TRP A 29 -0.09 -6.61 -4.58
CA TRP A 29 -0.74 -7.37 -3.52
C TRP A 29 -1.90 -6.61 -2.90
N SER A 30 -2.99 -7.35 -2.68
CA SER A 30 -4.15 -6.88 -1.95
C SER A 30 -4.02 -7.18 -0.46
N ILE A 31 -4.91 -6.61 0.35
CA ILE A 31 -4.98 -6.89 1.79
C ILE A 31 -5.18 -8.38 2.10
N THR A 32 -5.83 -9.15 1.23
CA THR A 32 -5.98 -10.61 1.40
C THR A 32 -4.64 -11.32 1.34
N GLY A 33 -3.79 -11.00 0.36
CA GLY A 33 -2.44 -11.55 0.28
C GLY A 33 -1.55 -11.14 1.44
N LEU A 34 -1.66 -9.89 1.91
CA LEU A 34 -0.92 -9.42 3.09
C LEU A 34 -1.33 -10.17 4.36
N ASN A 35 -2.61 -10.52 4.52
CA ASN A 35 -3.07 -11.30 5.65
C ASN A 35 -2.48 -12.73 5.65
N ASP A 36 -2.39 -13.35 4.48
CA ASP A 36 -1.77 -14.67 4.32
C ASP A 36 -0.27 -14.62 4.64
N LEU A 37 0.43 -13.58 4.16
CA LEU A 37 1.84 -13.34 4.48
C LEU A 37 2.07 -13.17 5.99
N LEU A 38 1.25 -12.36 6.66
CA LEU A 38 1.37 -12.14 8.09
C LEU A 38 1.16 -13.44 8.89
N THR A 39 0.19 -14.26 8.47
CA THR A 39 -0.02 -15.59 9.06
C THR A 39 1.22 -16.47 8.91
N HIS A 40 1.88 -16.42 7.75
CA HIS A 40 3.12 -17.17 7.52
C HIS A 40 4.26 -16.70 8.42
N ILE A 41 4.45 -15.39 8.54
CA ILE A 41 5.49 -14.78 9.41
C ILE A 41 5.30 -15.23 10.85
N GLU A 42 4.09 -15.17 11.38
CA GLU A 42 3.80 -15.56 12.77
C GLU A 42 3.96 -17.06 13.03
N THR A 43 3.73 -17.89 12.02
CA THR A 43 3.97 -19.34 12.13
C THR A 43 5.45 -19.74 11.93
N SER A 44 6.32 -18.78 11.66
CA SER A 44 7.74 -18.99 11.40
C SER A 44 8.60 -17.99 12.18
N PRO A 45 8.46 -17.88 13.52
CA PRO A 45 9.12 -16.86 14.33
C PRO A 45 10.65 -16.95 14.29
N ASP A 46 11.19 -18.15 14.14
CA ASP A 46 12.64 -18.37 14.02
C ASP A 46 13.24 -17.70 12.77
N ALA A 47 12.44 -17.48 11.74
CA ALA A 47 12.88 -16.87 10.48
C ALA A 47 12.71 -15.34 10.46
N TYR A 48 11.69 -14.82 11.14
CA TYR A 48 11.26 -13.42 10.99
C TYR A 48 11.30 -12.62 12.30
N GLY A 49 11.45 -13.28 13.45
CA GLY A 49 11.32 -12.65 14.76
C GLY A 49 9.88 -12.26 15.11
N GLU A 50 9.72 -11.53 16.20
CA GLU A 50 8.43 -11.02 16.65
C GLU A 50 8.32 -9.53 16.32
N ALA A 51 7.31 -9.14 15.54
CA ALA A 51 7.05 -7.75 15.26
C ALA A 51 6.31 -7.11 16.45
N GLU A 52 6.88 -6.04 17.00
CA GLU A 52 6.27 -5.30 18.12
C GLU A 52 5.04 -4.49 17.69
N ARG A 53 4.97 -4.10 16.42
CA ARG A 53 3.90 -3.25 15.84
C ARG A 53 3.72 -3.55 14.38
N ILE A 54 2.47 -3.43 13.91
CA ILE A 54 2.15 -3.51 12.47
C ILE A 54 1.68 -2.14 11.99
N PHE A 55 2.23 -1.68 10.86
CA PHE A 55 1.75 -0.54 10.10
C PHE A 55 1.08 -1.05 8.82
N LEU A 56 -0.24 -0.95 8.75
CA LEU A 56 -1.06 -1.46 7.65
C LEU A 56 -1.63 -0.30 6.83
N MET A 57 -1.14 -0.15 5.59
CA MET A 57 -1.71 0.82 4.66
C MET A 57 -2.77 0.17 3.79
N LEU A 58 -3.94 0.82 3.70
CA LEU A 58 -5.10 0.33 2.96
C LEU A 58 -5.35 1.18 1.72
N ASP A 59 -5.37 0.54 0.56
CA ASP A 59 -5.75 1.20 -0.69
C ASP A 59 -7.24 1.02 -0.96
N PHE A 60 -7.94 2.11 -1.28
CA PHE A 60 -9.35 2.08 -1.66
C PHE A 60 -9.63 1.12 -2.82
N GLN A 61 -8.71 1.05 -3.79
CA GLN A 61 -8.83 0.17 -4.96
C GLN A 61 -8.93 -1.31 -4.59
N ASP A 62 -8.28 -1.73 -3.50
CA ASP A 62 -8.33 -3.12 -3.01
C ASP A 62 -9.71 -3.52 -2.53
N PHE A 63 -10.54 -2.56 -2.13
CA PHE A 63 -11.90 -2.78 -1.62
C PHE A 63 -12.98 -2.68 -2.70
N LEU A 64 -12.60 -2.29 -3.92
CA LEU A 64 -13.51 -2.27 -5.05
C LEU A 64 -13.59 -3.65 -5.71
N THR A 65 -14.78 -4.20 -5.80
CA THR A 65 -15.01 -5.53 -6.39
C THR A 65 -15.97 -5.48 -7.57
N SER A 66 -15.70 -6.28 -8.59
CA SER A 66 -16.56 -6.46 -9.77
C SER A 66 -17.49 -7.67 -9.67
N ALA A 67 -17.17 -8.63 -8.81
CA ALA A 67 -17.90 -9.87 -8.65
C ALA A 67 -18.44 -10.04 -7.23
N PRO A 68 -19.50 -10.85 -7.03
CA PRO A 68 -19.88 -11.32 -5.72
C PRO A 68 -18.67 -12.03 -5.08
N ALA A 69 -18.21 -11.53 -3.91
CA ALA A 69 -17.23 -12.26 -3.14
C ALA A 69 -17.81 -13.63 -2.81
N THR A 70 -17.10 -14.67 -3.20
CA THR A 70 -17.37 -16.01 -2.67
C THR A 70 -16.83 -16.04 -1.25
N PRO A 71 -17.63 -16.40 -0.23
CA PRO A 71 -17.08 -16.70 1.08
C PRO A 71 -16.14 -17.88 0.92
N ASN A 72 -15.00 -17.84 1.58
CA ASN A 72 -13.99 -18.89 1.63
C ASN A 72 -13.26 -19.20 0.30
N VAL A 73 -12.38 -18.27 -0.11
CA VAL A 73 -11.17 -18.74 -0.77
C VAL A 73 -10.25 -19.21 0.36
N ALA A 74 -10.10 -20.52 0.49
CA ALA A 74 -9.06 -21.08 1.36
C ALA A 74 -7.73 -20.40 1.04
N PRO A 75 -6.89 -20.09 2.03
CA PRO A 75 -5.55 -19.58 1.79
C PRO A 75 -4.89 -20.50 0.76
N LYS A 76 -4.47 -19.94 -0.36
CA LYS A 76 -3.68 -20.73 -1.32
C LYS A 76 -2.39 -21.07 -0.62
N ASP A 77 -2.02 -22.36 -0.63
CA ASP A 77 -0.76 -22.89 -0.10
C ASP A 77 0.50 -22.39 -0.87
N TRP A 78 0.41 -21.23 -1.50
CA TRP A 78 1.51 -20.66 -2.28
C TRP A 78 2.71 -20.25 -1.40
N LEU A 79 2.49 -20.05 -0.09
CA LEU A 79 3.55 -19.86 0.90
C LEU A 79 4.25 -21.20 1.26
N ARG A 80 3.61 -22.33 0.94
CA ARG A 80 4.21 -23.68 1.02
C ARG A 80 4.07 -24.35 -0.33
N PRO A 81 4.82 -23.89 -1.35
CA PRO A 81 4.71 -24.46 -2.67
C PRO A 81 5.09 -25.93 -2.66
N SER A 82 4.33 -26.74 -3.40
CA SER A 82 4.68 -28.14 -3.62
C SER A 82 6.03 -28.25 -4.37
N PRO A 83 6.74 -29.38 -4.30
CA PRO A 83 7.95 -29.58 -5.09
C PRO A 83 7.76 -29.35 -6.59
N SER A 84 6.57 -29.67 -7.13
CA SER A 84 6.21 -29.41 -8.53
C SER A 84 6.03 -27.92 -8.81
N ASP A 85 5.46 -27.14 -7.87
CA ASP A 85 5.31 -25.69 -8.01
C ASP A 85 6.67 -25.00 -7.93
N LEU A 86 7.56 -25.49 -7.05
CA LEU A 86 8.95 -25.01 -6.98
C LEU A 86 9.67 -25.29 -8.30
N ALA A 87 9.58 -26.51 -8.83
CA ALA A 87 10.18 -26.85 -10.11
C ALA A 87 9.64 -25.97 -11.25
N ALA A 88 8.33 -25.76 -11.33
CA ALA A 88 7.72 -24.89 -12.33
C ALA A 88 8.15 -23.42 -12.21
N ARG A 89 8.38 -22.93 -10.99
CA ARG A 89 8.85 -21.55 -10.75
C ARG A 89 10.33 -21.39 -11.08
N PHE A 90 11.20 -22.29 -10.63
CA PHE A 90 12.65 -22.15 -10.79
C PHE A 90 13.19 -22.69 -12.12
N LEU A 91 12.47 -23.59 -12.79
CA LEU A 91 12.89 -24.19 -14.05
C LEU A 91 12.07 -23.69 -15.27
N SER A 92 11.29 -22.61 -15.10
CA SER A 92 10.55 -21.99 -16.19
C SER A 92 11.44 -21.07 -17.04
N LEU A 93 11.07 -20.86 -18.30
CA LEU A 93 11.72 -19.89 -19.16
C LEU A 93 11.60 -18.45 -18.62
N SER A 94 10.50 -18.15 -17.93
CA SER A 94 10.35 -16.87 -17.23
C SER A 94 11.36 -16.72 -16.11
N ALA A 95 11.56 -17.73 -15.26
CA ALA A 95 12.57 -17.68 -14.20
C ALA A 95 14.00 -17.52 -14.76
N LEU A 96 14.31 -18.14 -15.89
CA LEU A 96 15.58 -17.93 -16.57
C LEU A 96 15.72 -16.49 -17.09
N SER A 97 14.67 -15.96 -17.72
CA SER A 97 14.61 -14.58 -18.17
C SER A 97 14.81 -13.59 -17.02
N ASP A 98 14.10 -13.79 -15.92
CA ASP A 98 14.17 -12.95 -14.72
C ASP A 98 15.55 -13.02 -14.06
N SER A 99 16.17 -14.21 -14.05
CA SER A 99 17.54 -14.40 -13.56
C SER A 99 18.56 -13.66 -14.41
N LEU A 100 18.43 -13.71 -15.74
CA LEU A 100 19.28 -12.95 -16.65
C LEU A 100 19.06 -11.44 -16.51
N ALA A 101 17.80 -11.00 -16.38
CA ALA A 101 17.46 -9.61 -16.12
C ALA A 101 18.05 -9.12 -14.79
N THR A 102 18.06 -9.96 -13.76
CA THR A 102 18.68 -9.66 -12.46
C THR A 102 20.20 -9.50 -12.60
N ILE A 103 20.87 -10.38 -13.32
CA ILE A 103 22.33 -10.29 -13.54
C ILE A 103 22.68 -8.99 -14.30
N VAL A 104 21.92 -8.67 -15.34
CA VAL A 104 22.11 -7.42 -16.10
C VAL A 104 21.77 -6.21 -15.23
N GLY A 105 20.73 -6.32 -14.41
CA GLY A 105 20.23 -5.27 -13.52
C GLY A 105 21.19 -4.92 -12.37
N GLN A 106 22.08 -5.83 -11.95
CA GLN A 106 23.05 -5.59 -10.87
C GLN A 106 23.97 -4.38 -11.13
N HIS A 107 24.18 -4.04 -12.39
CA HIS A 107 24.97 -2.87 -12.80
C HIS A 107 24.13 -1.75 -13.40
N ALA A 108 22.79 -1.86 -13.32
CA ALA A 108 21.89 -0.84 -13.82
C ALA A 108 21.98 0.44 -12.98
N ARG A 109 21.88 1.58 -13.66
CA ARG A 109 21.88 2.89 -13.00
C ARG A 109 20.67 3.09 -12.08
N PHE A 110 19.57 2.38 -12.32
CA PHE A 110 18.35 2.35 -11.52
C PHE A 110 18.05 0.90 -11.16
N SER A 111 17.88 0.62 -9.88
CA SER A 111 17.60 -0.73 -9.39
C SER A 111 16.10 -1.00 -9.38
N GLU A 112 15.72 -2.20 -9.81
CA GLU A 112 14.38 -2.78 -9.59
C GLU A 112 14.41 -3.84 -8.49
N THR A 113 15.58 -4.10 -7.91
CA THR A 113 15.74 -5.09 -6.84
C THR A 113 15.28 -4.50 -5.51
N MET A 114 14.46 -5.23 -4.78
CA MET A 114 14.10 -4.87 -3.41
C MET A 114 15.33 -4.85 -2.52
N THR A 115 15.37 -3.90 -1.59
CA THR A 115 16.41 -3.82 -0.57
C THR A 115 16.24 -4.91 0.50
N GLU A 116 17.25 -5.11 1.34
CA GLU A 116 17.16 -6.02 2.50
C GLU A 116 16.03 -5.65 3.47
N THR A 117 15.67 -4.38 3.53
CA THR A 117 14.55 -3.88 4.33
C THR A 117 13.20 -3.96 3.61
N GLY A 118 13.15 -4.55 2.41
CA GLY A 118 11.92 -4.74 1.63
C GLY A 118 11.46 -3.50 0.86
N PHE A 119 12.24 -2.43 0.82
CA PHE A 119 11.94 -1.26 0.01
C PHE A 119 12.19 -1.55 -1.47
N HIS A 120 11.26 -1.13 -2.33
CA HIS A 120 11.39 -1.24 -3.79
C HIS A 120 11.73 0.12 -4.40
N PRO A 121 12.95 0.34 -4.90
CA PRO A 121 13.42 1.65 -5.38
C PRO A 121 12.68 2.22 -6.60
N TRP A 122 11.87 1.41 -7.27
CA TRP A 122 11.12 1.75 -8.49
C TRP A 122 11.97 2.47 -9.55
N GLY A 123 13.05 1.81 -9.96
CA GLY A 123 14.03 2.35 -10.89
C GLY A 123 13.44 2.70 -12.26
N GLU A 124 12.43 1.94 -12.74
CA GLU A 124 11.72 2.23 -13.99
C GLU A 124 11.01 3.59 -13.94
N ALA A 125 10.34 3.92 -12.83
CA ALA A 125 9.74 5.24 -12.66
C ALA A 125 10.79 6.34 -12.68
N ALA A 126 11.91 6.15 -11.96
CA ALA A 126 13.02 7.10 -11.96
C ALA A 126 13.62 7.29 -13.36
N ALA A 127 13.75 6.23 -14.15
CA ALA A 127 14.22 6.28 -15.53
C ALA A 127 13.23 7.03 -16.43
N THR A 128 11.93 6.77 -16.28
CA THR A 128 10.87 7.47 -17.04
C THR A 128 10.83 8.95 -16.70
N ILE A 129 10.88 9.33 -15.43
CA ILE A 129 10.94 10.73 -14.99
C ILE A 129 12.14 11.43 -15.63
N LYS A 130 13.30 10.78 -15.63
CA LYS A 130 14.51 11.35 -16.20
C LYS A 130 14.44 11.54 -17.73
N SER A 131 13.86 10.58 -18.45
CA SER A 131 13.85 10.58 -19.92
C SER A 131 12.68 11.36 -20.52
N ALA A 132 11.49 11.25 -19.94
CA ALA A 132 10.24 11.79 -20.46
C ALA A 132 9.61 12.90 -19.59
N GLY A 133 10.01 13.04 -18.34
CA GLY A 133 9.45 13.97 -17.37
C GLY A 133 8.35 13.33 -16.51
N GLN A 134 8.12 13.94 -15.36
CA GLN A 134 7.17 13.40 -14.36
C GLN A 134 5.71 13.51 -14.81
N PHE A 135 5.36 14.53 -15.57
CA PHE A 135 4.04 14.68 -16.18
C PHE A 135 3.59 13.43 -16.96
N VAL A 136 4.54 12.77 -17.65
CA VAL A 136 4.23 11.55 -18.42
C VAL A 136 3.79 10.42 -17.51
N LEU A 137 4.48 10.21 -16.39
CA LEU A 137 4.12 9.19 -15.41
C LEU A 137 2.74 9.46 -14.81
N PHE A 138 2.46 10.71 -14.44
CA PHE A 138 1.15 11.15 -13.95
C PHE A 138 0.05 10.86 -14.97
N SER A 139 0.23 11.29 -16.21
CA SER A 139 -0.75 11.11 -17.29
C SER A 139 -1.00 9.63 -17.59
N GLN A 140 0.03 8.81 -17.63
CA GLN A 140 -0.07 7.37 -17.86
C GLN A 140 -0.87 6.69 -16.74
N LYS A 141 -0.60 7.04 -15.47
CA LYS A 141 -1.32 6.48 -14.34
C LYS A 141 -2.78 6.87 -14.35
N MET A 142 -3.09 8.14 -14.60
CA MET A 142 -4.47 8.63 -14.71
C MET A 142 -5.23 7.87 -15.82
N ALA A 143 -4.61 7.76 -17.00
CA ALA A 143 -5.21 7.05 -18.13
C ALA A 143 -5.42 5.55 -17.84
N SER A 144 -4.44 4.87 -17.25
CA SER A 144 -4.53 3.46 -16.90
C SER A 144 -5.62 3.19 -15.85
N THR A 145 -5.76 4.08 -14.87
CA THR A 145 -6.82 4.01 -13.85
C THR A 145 -8.20 4.09 -14.51
N VAL A 146 -8.42 5.07 -15.40
CA VAL A 146 -9.69 5.19 -16.15
C VAL A 146 -9.96 3.94 -16.99
N ALA A 147 -8.95 3.44 -17.72
CA ALA A 147 -9.09 2.26 -18.56
C ALA A 147 -9.47 1.02 -17.74
N THR A 148 -8.83 0.80 -16.61
CA THR A 148 -9.13 -0.31 -15.70
C THR A 148 -10.57 -0.29 -15.21
N HIS A 149 -11.05 0.86 -14.77
CA HIS A 149 -12.42 0.97 -14.25
C HIS A 149 -13.49 0.89 -15.33
N ARG A 150 -13.19 1.35 -16.54
CA ARG A 150 -14.11 1.18 -17.71
C ARG A 150 -14.22 -0.28 -18.13
N ALA A 151 -13.11 -1.01 -18.12
CA ALA A 151 -13.09 -2.42 -18.50
C ALA A 151 -13.80 -3.33 -17.50
N LEU A 152 -13.70 -3.01 -16.20
CA LEU A 152 -14.29 -3.78 -15.11
C LEU A 152 -14.99 -2.85 -14.13
N PRO A 153 -16.31 -2.61 -14.31
CA PRO A 153 -17.08 -1.86 -13.34
C PRO A 153 -16.99 -2.48 -11.95
N ARG A 154 -16.59 -1.70 -10.96
CA ARG A 154 -16.37 -2.13 -9.59
C ARG A 154 -17.18 -1.29 -8.62
N SER A 155 -17.54 -1.86 -7.48
CA SER A 155 -18.20 -1.15 -6.39
C SER A 155 -17.56 -1.50 -5.05
N PHE A 156 -17.68 -0.60 -4.08
CA PHE A 156 -17.23 -0.83 -2.71
C PHE A 156 -18.12 -1.84 -1.98
N GLN A 157 -19.42 -1.76 -2.16
CA GLN A 157 -20.38 -2.64 -1.51
C GLN A 157 -20.92 -3.69 -2.47
N LYS A 158 -21.06 -4.92 -1.96
CA LYS A 158 -21.67 -5.99 -2.71
C LYS A 158 -23.19 -5.79 -2.81
N PRO A 159 -23.79 -5.95 -3.99
CA PRO A 159 -25.24 -6.02 -4.11
C PRO A 159 -25.79 -7.11 -3.18
N GLY A 160 -26.71 -6.76 -2.28
CA GLY A 160 -27.33 -7.70 -1.34
C GLY A 160 -26.70 -7.79 0.05
N GLY A 161 -25.75 -6.89 0.42
CA GLY A 161 -25.28 -6.69 1.79
C GLY A 161 -24.31 -7.73 2.34
N GLY A 162 -23.61 -8.46 1.48
CA GLY A 162 -22.55 -9.40 1.91
C GLY A 162 -21.17 -8.74 2.03
N TYR A 163 -20.26 -9.40 2.75
CA TYR A 163 -18.87 -8.96 2.92
C TYR A 163 -18.00 -9.41 1.75
N THR A 164 -17.07 -8.54 1.35
CA THR A 164 -16.06 -8.87 0.34
C THR A 164 -14.83 -9.50 0.99
N ALA A 165 -14.02 -10.21 0.20
CA ALA A 165 -12.77 -10.79 0.71
C ALA A 165 -11.83 -9.75 1.36
N PRO A 166 -11.63 -8.54 0.80
CA PRO A 166 -10.85 -7.50 1.46
C PRO A 166 -11.43 -7.03 2.80
N MET A 167 -12.76 -6.95 2.94
CA MET A 167 -13.40 -6.62 4.22
C MET A 167 -13.15 -7.71 5.26
N ALA A 168 -13.28 -8.98 4.86
CA ALA A 168 -13.00 -10.12 5.74
C ALA A 168 -11.53 -10.15 6.18
N ALA A 169 -10.60 -9.90 5.26
CA ALA A 169 -9.18 -9.80 5.58
C ALA A 169 -8.88 -8.66 6.56
N PHE A 170 -9.51 -7.50 6.39
CA PHE A 170 -9.35 -6.40 7.34
C PHE A 170 -9.83 -6.77 8.75
N TRP A 171 -10.95 -7.47 8.87
CA TRP A 171 -11.40 -7.97 10.18
C TRP A 171 -10.44 -8.99 10.81
N GLN A 172 -9.77 -9.80 10.00
CA GLN A 172 -8.74 -10.70 10.51
C GLN A 172 -7.56 -9.92 11.12
N PHE A 173 -7.11 -8.81 10.50
CA PHE A 173 -6.11 -7.91 11.10
C PHE A 173 -6.59 -7.32 12.43
N LEU A 174 -7.83 -6.83 12.50
CA LEU A 174 -8.39 -6.26 13.72
C LEU A 174 -8.53 -7.31 14.84
N ASN A 175 -9.00 -8.50 14.52
CA ASN A 175 -9.11 -9.62 15.47
C ASN A 175 -7.74 -10.04 15.99
N ARG A 176 -6.76 -10.17 15.09
CA ARG A 176 -5.39 -10.51 15.46
C ARG A 176 -4.82 -9.47 16.42
N ALA A 177 -4.91 -8.17 16.13
CA ALA A 177 -4.47 -7.11 17.04
C ALA A 177 -5.12 -7.22 18.43
N ARG A 178 -6.40 -7.59 18.50
CA ARG A 178 -7.10 -7.82 19.75
C ARG A 178 -6.56 -9.04 20.52
N GLU A 179 -6.35 -10.15 19.82
CA GLU A 179 -5.96 -11.44 20.41
C GLU A 179 -4.49 -11.43 20.88
N THR A 180 -3.61 -10.92 20.05
CA THR A 180 -2.16 -10.84 20.35
C THR A 180 -1.77 -9.62 21.18
N ARG A 181 -2.65 -8.63 21.30
CA ARG A 181 -2.35 -7.31 21.89
C ARG A 181 -1.28 -6.52 21.12
N GLN A 182 -0.97 -6.93 19.91
CA GLN A 182 -0.01 -6.25 19.07
C GLN A 182 -0.59 -4.94 18.53
N PRO A 183 0.09 -3.78 18.74
CA PRO A 183 -0.37 -2.50 18.21
C PRO A 183 -0.48 -2.51 16.69
N LEU A 184 -1.63 -2.09 16.18
CA LEU A 184 -1.93 -1.98 14.76
C LEU A 184 -2.20 -0.51 14.39
N VAL A 185 -1.35 0.05 13.55
CA VAL A 185 -1.57 1.35 12.93
C VAL A 185 -2.13 1.13 11.53
N VAL A 186 -3.37 1.51 11.31
CA VAL A 186 -4.03 1.49 10.00
C VAL A 186 -3.91 2.87 9.38
N ALA A 187 -3.54 2.95 8.10
CA ALA A 187 -3.41 4.21 7.39
C ALA A 187 -4.10 4.18 6.02
N ILE A 188 -4.80 5.26 5.69
CA ILE A 188 -5.26 5.58 4.35
C ILE A 188 -4.17 6.43 3.70
N PRO A 189 -3.64 6.05 2.52
CA PRO A 189 -2.49 6.72 1.92
C PRO A 189 -2.79 8.16 1.51
N PRO A 190 -1.77 9.04 1.49
CA PRO A 190 -1.90 10.41 0.99
C PRO A 190 -1.94 10.39 -0.54
N TYR A 191 -3.13 10.19 -1.13
CA TYR A 191 -3.28 10.31 -2.58
C TYR A 191 -3.03 11.75 -3.03
N HIS A 192 -2.40 11.93 -4.19
CA HIS A 192 -2.29 13.26 -4.80
C HIS A 192 -3.67 13.84 -5.13
N ALA A 193 -3.82 15.15 -5.05
CA ALA A 193 -5.09 15.85 -5.29
C ALA A 193 -5.70 15.50 -6.66
N ASP A 194 -4.87 15.39 -7.70
CA ASP A 194 -5.33 15.00 -9.05
C ASP A 194 -5.93 13.59 -9.07
N TYR A 195 -5.43 12.68 -8.23
CA TYR A 195 -6.02 11.35 -8.13
C TYR A 195 -7.37 11.35 -7.42
N LEU A 196 -7.51 12.18 -6.38
CA LEU A 196 -8.79 12.37 -5.70
C LEU A 196 -9.83 13.02 -6.63
N ASP A 197 -9.44 14.04 -7.41
CA ASP A 197 -10.25 14.65 -8.44
C ASP A 197 -10.67 13.63 -9.53
N LEU A 198 -9.75 12.76 -9.95
CA LEU A 198 -10.08 11.69 -10.87
C LEU A 198 -11.11 10.73 -10.30
N LEU A 199 -11.00 10.32 -9.02
CA LEU A 199 -11.98 9.47 -8.37
C LEU A 199 -13.38 10.14 -8.36
N ASP A 200 -13.42 11.44 -8.09
CA ASP A 200 -14.68 12.21 -8.13
C ASP A 200 -15.27 12.24 -9.54
N ARG A 201 -14.50 12.62 -10.56
CA ARG A 201 -14.93 12.64 -11.97
C ARG A 201 -15.38 11.27 -12.49
N MET A 202 -14.86 10.20 -11.94
CA MET A 202 -15.27 8.83 -12.26
C MET A 202 -16.50 8.38 -11.46
N GLY A 203 -17.03 9.21 -10.56
CA GLY A 203 -18.18 8.90 -9.71
C GLY A 203 -17.87 7.99 -8.53
N PHE A 204 -16.60 7.82 -8.16
CA PHE A 204 -16.20 6.99 -7.01
C PHE A 204 -16.19 7.74 -5.68
N TRP A 205 -16.33 9.06 -5.67
CA TRP A 205 -16.24 9.84 -4.44
C TRP A 205 -17.21 9.37 -3.34
N PRO A 206 -18.51 9.14 -3.62
CA PRO A 206 -19.41 8.60 -2.60
C PRO A 206 -18.94 7.25 -2.04
N ALA A 207 -18.46 6.36 -2.90
CA ALA A 207 -17.95 5.05 -2.48
C ALA A 207 -16.65 5.15 -1.67
N PHE A 208 -15.79 6.11 -1.98
CA PHE A 208 -14.57 6.41 -1.24
C PHE A 208 -14.89 6.91 0.17
N GLU A 209 -15.84 7.84 0.30
CA GLU A 209 -16.32 8.33 1.60
C GLU A 209 -17.03 7.24 2.42
N ASP A 210 -17.82 6.38 1.78
CA ASP A 210 -18.47 5.25 2.43
C ASP A 210 -17.46 4.23 2.94
N TRP A 211 -16.39 3.98 2.18
CA TRP A 211 -15.28 3.12 2.59
C TRP A 211 -14.54 3.69 3.82
N LYS A 212 -14.25 4.98 3.85
CA LYS A 212 -13.60 5.65 4.99
C LYS A 212 -14.49 5.57 6.26
N ARG A 213 -15.79 5.82 6.12
CA ARG A 213 -16.75 5.68 7.22
C ARG A 213 -16.82 4.23 7.73
N TRP A 214 -16.83 3.27 6.81
CA TRP A 214 -16.80 1.86 7.17
C TRP A 214 -15.53 1.49 7.93
N LEU A 215 -14.35 1.89 7.47
CA LEU A 215 -13.08 1.65 8.17
C LEU A 215 -13.11 2.23 9.58
N SER A 216 -13.53 3.49 9.74
CA SER A 216 -13.64 4.13 11.05
C SER A 216 -14.57 3.34 12.00
N GLN A 217 -15.73 2.92 11.51
CA GLN A 217 -16.68 2.12 12.30
C GLN A 217 -16.09 0.78 12.74
N GLN A 218 -15.32 0.09 11.86
CA GLN A 218 -14.69 -1.19 12.20
C GLN A 218 -13.58 -1.01 13.23
N VAL A 219 -12.75 0.01 13.07
CA VAL A 219 -11.67 0.34 14.03
C VAL A 219 -12.25 0.71 15.39
N ASP A 220 -13.29 1.53 15.43
CA ASP A 220 -13.96 1.88 16.68
C ASP A 220 -14.61 0.67 17.39
N ALA A 221 -15.19 -0.24 16.62
CA ALA A 221 -15.72 -1.49 17.18
C ALA A 221 -14.59 -2.35 17.76
N ALA A 222 -13.47 -2.46 17.06
CA ALA A 222 -12.29 -3.20 17.53
C ALA A 222 -11.67 -2.57 18.79
N ARG A 223 -11.56 -1.23 18.87
CA ARG A 223 -11.11 -0.51 20.07
C ARG A 223 -12.00 -0.79 21.27
N ARG A 224 -13.33 -0.71 21.10
CA ARG A 224 -14.29 -1.03 22.17
C ARG A 224 -14.17 -2.49 22.62
N ALA A 225 -13.76 -3.39 21.71
CA ALA A 225 -13.46 -4.78 22.05
C ALA A 225 -12.06 -5.00 22.63
N GLY A 226 -11.28 -3.93 22.84
CA GLY A 226 -9.96 -3.93 23.47
C GLY A 226 -8.78 -4.15 22.50
N ALA A 227 -8.96 -4.03 21.20
CA ALA A 227 -7.84 -4.07 20.26
C ALA A 227 -7.00 -2.78 20.34
N PRO A 228 -5.66 -2.86 20.40
CA PRO A 228 -4.78 -1.69 20.37
C PRO A 228 -4.59 -1.22 18.91
N VAL A 229 -5.62 -0.59 18.33
CA VAL A 229 -5.64 -0.15 16.94
C VAL A 229 -5.90 1.35 16.84
N VAL A 230 -5.25 2.00 15.88
CA VAL A 230 -5.50 3.39 15.48
C VAL A 230 -5.70 3.45 13.96
N LEU A 231 -6.51 4.40 13.51
CA LEU A 231 -6.72 4.70 12.08
C LEU A 231 -6.27 6.12 11.80
N TRP A 232 -5.42 6.28 10.80
CA TRP A 232 -5.00 7.55 10.23
C TRP A 232 -5.54 7.72 8.81
N ASP A 233 -6.14 8.87 8.54
CA ASP A 233 -6.54 9.28 7.20
C ASP A 233 -5.58 10.38 6.72
N PHE A 234 -4.67 10.01 5.81
CA PHE A 234 -3.77 10.94 5.15
C PHE A 234 -4.31 11.41 3.79
N ALA A 235 -5.45 10.86 3.34
CA ALA A 235 -6.08 11.27 2.09
C ALA A 235 -6.87 12.56 2.26
N GLY A 236 -6.38 13.63 1.69
CA GLY A 236 -7.02 14.95 1.78
C GLY A 236 -6.26 15.98 0.94
N PHE A 237 -6.72 17.22 1.00
CA PHE A 237 -6.12 18.35 0.31
C PHE A 237 -5.28 19.16 1.31
N ASN A 238 -3.96 19.05 1.23
CA ASN A 238 -3.01 19.71 2.09
C ASN A 238 -1.74 20.08 1.27
N PRO A 239 -0.77 20.83 1.83
CA PRO A 239 0.41 21.27 1.08
C PRO A 239 1.25 20.17 0.45
N TRP A 240 1.21 18.93 0.98
CA TRP A 240 1.94 17.79 0.43
C TRP A 240 1.15 17.12 -0.71
N THR A 241 -0.14 16.90 -0.51
CA THR A 241 -1.00 16.21 -1.49
C THR A 241 -1.40 17.09 -2.67
N THR A 242 -1.18 18.41 -2.60
CA THR A 242 -1.41 19.36 -3.68
C THR A 242 -0.11 19.87 -4.32
N GLU A 243 0.99 19.11 -4.20
CA GLU A 243 2.24 19.47 -4.86
C GLU A 243 2.03 19.62 -6.37
N GLN A 244 2.57 20.71 -6.94
CA GLN A 244 2.36 21.00 -8.35
C GLN A 244 3.05 19.95 -9.23
N VAL A 245 2.30 19.36 -10.16
CA VAL A 245 2.85 18.47 -11.19
C VAL A 245 3.63 19.32 -12.20
N PRO A 246 4.87 18.93 -12.56
CA PRO A 246 5.65 19.63 -13.58
C PRO A 246 4.92 19.70 -14.91
N GLU A 247 5.18 20.75 -15.69
CA GLU A 247 4.56 20.94 -17.00
C GLU A 247 4.97 19.88 -18.03
N PRO A 248 4.15 19.63 -19.06
CA PRO A 248 4.49 18.72 -20.14
C PRO A 248 5.83 19.10 -20.77
N GLY A 249 6.76 18.13 -20.84
CA GLY A 249 8.09 18.32 -21.44
C GLY A 249 9.17 18.78 -20.44
N GLU A 250 8.85 19.17 -19.24
CA GLU A 250 9.83 19.46 -18.20
C GLU A 250 10.48 18.17 -17.68
N ARG A 251 11.77 18.00 -17.99
CA ARG A 251 12.54 16.79 -17.63
C ARG A 251 13.48 17.00 -16.43
N GLY A 252 13.73 18.24 -16.06
CA GLY A 252 14.65 18.63 -14.98
C GLY A 252 13.98 18.83 -13.64
N VAL A 253 12.67 18.99 -13.62
CA VAL A 253 11.86 19.22 -12.42
C VAL A 253 11.32 17.90 -11.92
N ARG A 254 11.49 17.65 -10.61
CA ARG A 254 10.95 16.47 -9.94
C ARG A 254 10.09 16.89 -8.76
N MET A 255 8.98 16.19 -8.61
CA MET A 255 8.19 16.29 -7.39
C MET A 255 8.97 15.70 -6.23
N ARG A 256 8.79 16.31 -5.08
CA ARG A 256 9.40 15.85 -3.83
C ARG A 256 8.59 14.72 -3.19
N TRP A 257 7.27 14.82 -3.28
CA TRP A 257 6.36 14.01 -2.49
C TRP A 257 5.74 12.85 -3.28
N TYR A 258 5.76 12.92 -4.62
CA TYR A 258 5.12 11.91 -5.47
C TYR A 258 5.99 11.42 -6.60
N PHE A 259 5.90 10.14 -6.90
CA PHE A 259 6.35 9.56 -8.17
C PHE A 259 5.27 9.76 -9.24
N GLU A 260 4.02 9.43 -8.90
CA GLU A 260 2.83 9.57 -9.74
C GLU A 260 1.58 9.72 -8.85
N PRO A 261 0.36 10.02 -9.36
CA PRO A 261 -0.76 10.49 -8.55
C PRO A 261 -1.17 9.57 -7.41
N SER A 262 -0.83 8.29 -7.47
CA SER A 262 -1.24 7.31 -6.49
C SER A 262 -0.10 6.73 -5.63
N HIS A 263 1.16 7.08 -5.96
CA HIS A 263 2.33 6.59 -5.24
C HIS A 263 3.23 7.75 -4.77
N PHE A 264 3.35 7.85 -3.47
CA PHE A 264 4.19 8.85 -2.81
C PHE A 264 5.66 8.37 -2.71
N THR A 265 6.57 9.31 -2.51
CA THR A 265 8.00 9.05 -2.31
C THR A 265 8.30 8.68 -0.87
N PRO A 266 9.47 8.07 -0.57
CA PRO A 266 9.90 7.83 0.80
C PRO A 266 9.91 9.09 1.66
N ALA A 267 10.19 10.26 1.11
CA ALA A 267 10.16 11.51 1.85
C ALA A 267 8.78 11.83 2.46
N LEU A 268 7.69 11.50 1.76
CA LEU A 268 6.34 11.64 2.31
C LEU A 268 6.00 10.46 3.23
N GLY A 269 6.50 9.27 2.92
CA GLY A 269 6.35 8.08 3.77
C GLY A 269 6.96 8.27 5.16
N ASP A 270 8.17 8.85 5.24
CA ASP A 270 8.86 9.14 6.50
C ASP A 270 8.04 10.12 7.36
N LEU A 271 7.51 11.19 6.75
CA LEU A 271 6.63 12.13 7.44
C LEU A 271 5.35 11.45 7.95
N MET A 272 4.70 10.65 7.11
CA MET A 272 3.46 9.96 7.46
C MET A 272 3.67 8.99 8.64
N ILE A 273 4.74 8.21 8.61
CA ILE A 273 5.08 7.30 9.71
C ILE A 273 5.44 8.08 10.96
N GLY A 274 6.21 9.18 10.84
CA GLY A 274 6.51 10.07 11.95
C GLY A 274 5.24 10.58 12.63
N TYR A 275 4.31 11.16 11.88
CA TYR A 275 3.03 11.62 12.41
C TYR A 275 2.23 10.50 13.09
N ALA A 276 2.20 9.31 12.49
CA ALA A 276 1.45 8.19 13.03
C ALA A 276 2.04 7.62 14.34
N LEU A 277 3.35 7.73 14.53
CA LEU A 277 4.05 7.22 15.70
C LEU A 277 4.27 8.28 16.80
N GLU A 278 4.51 9.56 16.42
CA GLU A 278 4.88 10.63 17.33
C GLU A 278 3.67 11.42 17.86
N ALA A 279 2.54 11.34 17.18
CA ALA A 279 1.34 12.03 17.61
C ALA A 279 0.95 11.60 19.03
N ALA A 280 0.80 12.54 19.93
CA ALA A 280 0.27 12.27 21.26
C ALA A 280 -1.06 11.49 21.14
N PRO A 281 -1.36 10.59 22.08
CA PRO A 281 -2.61 9.79 22.02
C PRO A 281 -3.88 10.64 21.84
N GLU A 282 -3.82 11.91 22.23
CA GLU A 282 -4.93 12.88 22.20
C GLU A 282 -4.96 13.71 20.90
N ALA A 283 -3.88 13.68 20.09
CA ALA A 283 -3.83 14.42 18.83
C ALA A 283 -4.72 13.71 17.77
N THR A 284 -5.77 14.40 17.36
CA THR A 284 -6.72 13.87 16.36
C THR A 284 -6.47 14.44 14.96
N THR A 285 -5.72 15.53 14.85
CA THR A 285 -5.46 16.22 13.58
C THR A 285 -4.01 16.68 13.53
N THR A 286 -3.38 16.51 12.38
CA THR A 286 -2.06 17.04 12.03
C THR A 286 -2.16 17.78 10.70
N ASP A 287 -1.10 18.50 10.32
CA ASP A 287 -1.06 19.21 9.03
C ASP A 287 -1.14 18.24 7.83
N LEU A 288 -0.73 16.99 8.01
CA LEU A 288 -0.71 15.97 6.96
C LEU A 288 -1.94 15.07 6.96
N GLY A 289 -2.54 14.78 8.12
CA GLY A 289 -3.65 13.82 8.19
C GLY A 289 -4.40 13.86 9.51
N ASN A 290 -5.49 13.12 9.56
CA ASN A 290 -6.40 13.03 10.70
C ASN A 290 -6.38 11.63 11.31
N ARG A 291 -6.35 11.56 12.63
CA ARG A 291 -6.57 10.33 13.38
C ARG A 291 -8.08 10.18 13.60
N LEU A 292 -8.65 9.10 13.11
CA LEU A 292 -10.06 8.77 13.16
C LEU A 292 -10.38 7.79 14.29
#